data_40fb384dcf2a5ab4bacf0bd3c8b9811e
#
_entry.id   40fb384dcf2a5ab4bacf0bd3c8b9811e
#
_cell.length_a   1.000
_cell.length_b   1.000
_cell.length_c   1.000
_cell.angle_alpha   90.00
_cell.angle_beta   90.00
_cell.angle_gamma   90.00
#
_symmetry.space_group_name_H-M   'P 1'
#
loop_
_entity.id
_entity.type
_entity.pdbx_description
1 polymer ?
#
loop_
_entity_poly.entity_id
_entity_poly.type
_entity_poly.pdbx_seq_one_letter_code
_entity_poly.pdbx_strand_id
1 'polypeptide(L)'
;MKKFKFICLFLIMFCPVFVKAYGIENYYIDASLTKTGDLVVQEYFNLNGEFNGFERKIYYKNSSLYDFDPNTTSFGGSSIHNGDGLEINEVRGLSIDSNFDFSNIDGDIFKSVSSASKGKYGVYTVDTLSYGKDILIYNPSKRNKAFYIKYTIKNLAIKHNDVGEIGWNVVGDSLTESVDNMVITLHLPSNSDVRAWAHGPLNGNIEIINSETVKFTLQGLDSYRAVDIRATFDLDVIANSTKTTNTDALDKIIKYETDKAEQANYEREQYENRKISEANEYLNSFEKYLTRSGYELAKNSIYMITDEDIRSEYLDRLTYLKEKLDEKEEEEARTYLKYARDLKTYDSYIELKEKIDILDNVDVKKELLVNLEEVKKMVMDSEDSLEEKNYIIGITLAIIIILIGLYTYYKYICDPKVDFNYTYYRDIDDDYIPTTVSYLMYKKINNKAISASMLDLIRLKIITAEKISKNNYLLTLNNDA
;
A
#
# COMPACT_ATOMS: atom_id res chain seq x y z
N MET A 1 36.34 5.32 23.42
CA MET A 1 35.98 4.09 22.68
C MET A 1 34.65 3.44 23.10
N LYS A 2 34.19 3.48 24.37
CA LYS A 2 32.90 2.88 24.80
C LYS A 2 31.67 3.71 24.35
N LYS A 3 31.75 5.04 24.21
CA LYS A 3 30.65 5.91 23.76
C LYS A 3 30.34 5.77 22.25
N PHE A 4 31.33 5.45 21.43
CA PHE A 4 31.15 5.22 19.99
C PHE A 4 30.33 3.95 19.69
N LYS A 5 30.43 2.91 20.52
CA LYS A 5 29.63 1.68 20.38
C LYS A 5 28.15 1.89 20.65
N PHE A 6 27.81 2.85 21.52
CA PHE A 6 26.40 3.11 21.87
C PHE A 6 25.68 3.94 20.78
N ILE A 7 26.39 4.85 20.12
CA ILE A 7 25.86 5.63 18.98
C ILE A 7 25.65 4.75 17.75
N CYS A 8 26.57 3.82 17.46
CA CYS A 8 26.39 2.85 16.39
C CYS A 8 25.22 1.90 16.62
N LEU A 9 24.95 1.52 17.89
CA LEU A 9 23.80 0.67 18.22
C LEU A 9 22.47 1.42 18.05
N PHE A 10 22.44 2.73 18.32
CA PHE A 10 21.25 3.57 18.14
C PHE A 10 20.97 3.88 16.67
N LEU A 11 22.01 4.05 15.85
CA LEU A 11 21.89 4.25 14.38
C LEU A 11 21.40 2.98 13.66
N ILE A 12 21.78 1.79 14.13
CA ILE A 12 21.26 0.52 13.58
C ILE A 12 19.76 0.34 13.91
N MET A 13 19.28 0.92 15.00
CA MET A 13 17.87 0.86 15.40
C MET A 13 16.94 1.75 14.55
N PHE A 14 17.50 2.71 13.82
CA PHE A 14 16.78 3.60 12.90
C PHE A 14 17.07 3.35 11.41
N CYS A 15 17.81 2.28 11.10
CA CYS A 15 17.87 1.85 9.70
C CYS A 15 16.47 1.35 9.33
N PRO A 16 15.71 2.03 8.43
CA PRO A 16 14.43 1.51 8.00
C PRO A 16 14.73 0.19 7.29
N VAL A 17 14.43 -0.91 7.96
CA VAL A 17 14.34 -2.20 7.27
C VAL A 17 13.14 -2.01 6.35
N PHE A 18 13.39 -1.76 5.07
CA PHE A 18 12.36 -1.84 4.04
C PHE A 18 11.89 -3.29 3.99
N VAL A 19 10.94 -3.62 4.85
CA VAL A 19 10.18 -4.86 4.69
C VAL A 19 9.38 -4.64 3.42
N LYS A 20 9.71 -5.36 2.36
CA LYS A 20 8.91 -5.36 1.13
C LYS A 20 7.48 -5.70 1.54
N ALA A 21 6.53 -4.82 1.24
CA ALA A 21 5.14 -5.04 1.59
C ALA A 21 4.67 -6.37 0.99
N TYR A 22 3.80 -7.08 1.69
CA TYR A 22 3.15 -8.28 1.16
C TYR A 22 2.34 -7.93 -0.08
N GLY A 23 2.54 -8.65 -1.17
CA GLY A 23 1.88 -8.42 -2.44
C GLY A 23 2.22 -9.50 -3.48
N ILE A 24 1.63 -9.37 -4.65
CA ILE A 24 1.90 -10.23 -5.82
C ILE A 24 2.93 -9.53 -6.69
N GLU A 25 4.07 -10.15 -6.92
CA GLU A 25 5.13 -9.59 -7.76
C GLU A 25 4.82 -9.79 -9.25
N ASN A 26 4.46 -11.03 -9.63
CA ASN A 26 4.05 -11.37 -10.98
C ASN A 26 2.75 -12.16 -10.94
N TYR A 27 1.82 -11.79 -11.81
CA TYR A 27 0.56 -12.47 -12.01
C TYR A 27 0.36 -12.74 -13.49
N TYR A 28 0.58 -14.00 -13.90
CA TYR A 28 0.41 -14.45 -15.28
C TYR A 28 -0.88 -15.25 -15.39
N ILE A 29 -1.69 -14.94 -16.38
CA ILE A 29 -2.99 -15.58 -16.61
C ILE A 29 -3.04 -16.00 -18.07
N ASP A 30 -3.28 -17.28 -18.30
CA ASP A 30 -3.50 -17.88 -19.60
C ASP A 30 -4.93 -18.41 -19.67
N ALA A 31 -5.72 -17.88 -20.57
CA ALA A 31 -7.14 -18.18 -20.69
C ALA A 31 -7.48 -18.65 -22.10
N SER A 32 -8.08 -19.82 -22.21
CA SER A 32 -8.48 -20.42 -23.48
C SER A 32 -9.99 -20.55 -23.59
N LEU A 33 -10.56 -19.86 -24.58
CA LEU A 33 -11.97 -19.98 -24.91
C LEU A 33 -12.21 -21.30 -25.66
N THR A 34 -13.30 -21.98 -25.36
CA THR A 34 -13.71 -23.19 -26.08
C THR A 34 -14.80 -22.91 -27.09
N LYS A 35 -15.00 -23.79 -28.04
CA LYS A 35 -16.11 -23.70 -29.03
C LYS A 35 -17.51 -23.76 -28.39
N THR A 36 -17.62 -24.24 -27.15
CA THR A 36 -18.85 -24.24 -26.35
C THR A 36 -19.11 -22.97 -25.57
N GLY A 37 -18.15 -22.03 -25.60
CA GLY A 37 -18.24 -20.78 -24.82
C GLY A 37 -17.77 -20.89 -23.37
N ASP A 38 -17.16 -22.01 -22.97
CA ASP A 38 -16.47 -22.13 -21.68
C ASP A 38 -15.13 -21.42 -21.73
N LEU A 39 -14.70 -20.81 -20.64
CA LEU A 39 -13.36 -20.25 -20.48
C LEU A 39 -12.53 -21.12 -19.53
N VAL A 40 -11.46 -21.72 -20.04
CA VAL A 40 -10.48 -22.45 -19.24
C VAL A 40 -9.36 -21.50 -18.88
N VAL A 41 -9.14 -21.29 -17.59
CA VAL A 41 -8.17 -20.31 -17.08
C VAL A 41 -7.09 -21.03 -16.28
N GLN A 42 -5.87 -20.58 -16.48
CA GLN A 42 -4.68 -20.95 -15.75
C GLN A 42 -4.08 -19.67 -15.15
N GLU A 43 -3.92 -19.62 -13.86
CA GLU A 43 -3.31 -18.50 -13.15
C GLU A 43 -1.99 -18.95 -12.53
N TYR A 44 -0.93 -18.18 -12.71
CA TYR A 44 0.30 -18.26 -11.96
C TYR A 44 0.55 -16.94 -11.26
N PHE A 45 0.86 -16.97 -9.98
CA PHE A 45 1.27 -15.77 -9.25
C PHE A 45 2.32 -16.10 -8.20
N ASN A 46 3.27 -15.19 -8.00
CA ASN A 46 4.24 -15.28 -6.92
C ASN A 46 4.08 -14.16 -5.91
N LEU A 47 4.16 -14.54 -4.63
CA LEU A 47 3.99 -13.65 -3.50
C LEU A 47 5.34 -13.25 -2.91
N ASN A 48 5.48 -11.98 -2.56
CA ASN A 48 6.59 -11.50 -1.74
C ASN A 48 6.16 -11.42 -0.26
N GLY A 49 7.13 -11.21 0.64
CA GLY A 49 6.87 -11.09 2.07
C GLY A 49 6.61 -12.42 2.80
N GLU A 50 6.01 -12.34 3.98
CA GLU A 50 5.64 -13.49 4.81
C GLU A 50 4.13 -13.68 4.85
N PHE A 51 3.67 -14.92 4.65
CA PHE A 51 2.26 -15.29 4.63
C PHE A 51 2.07 -16.73 5.15
N ASN A 52 0.82 -17.10 5.46
CA ASN A 52 0.43 -18.45 5.85
C ASN A 52 -0.57 -19.10 4.88
N GLY A 53 -0.91 -18.43 3.82
CA GLY A 53 -1.84 -18.84 2.79
C GLY A 53 -2.20 -17.69 1.89
N PHE A 54 -3.05 -17.94 0.92
CA PHE A 54 -3.56 -16.95 -0.01
C PHE A 54 -5.04 -17.18 -0.27
N GLU A 55 -5.81 -16.12 -0.35
CA GLU A 55 -7.23 -16.13 -0.66
C GLU A 55 -7.47 -15.63 -2.08
N ARG A 56 -8.19 -16.43 -2.89
CA ARG A 56 -8.54 -16.07 -4.26
C ARG A 56 -10.04 -16.24 -4.48
N LYS A 57 -10.75 -15.12 -4.60
CA LYS A 57 -12.17 -15.11 -4.97
C LYS A 57 -12.31 -14.98 -6.47
N ILE A 58 -13.02 -15.93 -7.07
CA ILE A 58 -13.29 -15.96 -8.51
C ILE A 58 -14.79 -15.93 -8.70
N TYR A 59 -15.25 -14.94 -9.43
CA TYR A 59 -16.65 -14.78 -9.77
C TYR A 59 -16.86 -15.18 -11.23
N TYR A 60 -17.94 -15.91 -11.50
CA TYR A 60 -18.35 -16.29 -12.85
C TYR A 60 -19.54 -15.48 -13.36
N LYS A 61 -20.15 -14.65 -12.49
CA LYS A 61 -21.30 -13.82 -12.78
C LYS A 61 -21.31 -12.58 -11.88
N ASN A 62 -21.79 -11.46 -12.40
CA ASN A 62 -21.77 -10.17 -11.70
C ASN A 62 -22.70 -10.14 -10.48
N SER A 63 -23.96 -10.47 -10.68
CA SER A 63 -24.97 -10.51 -9.60
C SER A 63 -26.22 -11.24 -10.05
N SER A 64 -27.14 -11.49 -9.12
CA SER A 64 -28.47 -12.06 -9.38
C SER A 64 -29.35 -11.18 -10.28
N LEU A 65 -29.09 -9.88 -10.33
CA LEU A 65 -29.84 -8.94 -11.17
C LEU A 65 -29.50 -9.07 -12.65
N TYR A 66 -28.44 -9.81 -12.98
CA TYR A 66 -27.94 -10.00 -14.34
C TYR A 66 -27.98 -11.49 -14.73
N ASP A 67 -29.07 -12.18 -14.41
CA ASP A 67 -29.32 -13.49 -14.99
C ASP A 67 -29.31 -13.37 -16.51
N PHE A 68 -28.73 -14.38 -17.18
CA PHE A 68 -28.71 -14.38 -18.62
C PHE A 68 -30.14 -14.42 -19.18
N ASP A 69 -30.51 -13.33 -19.85
CA ASP A 69 -31.74 -13.25 -20.64
C ASP A 69 -31.36 -12.80 -22.05
N PRO A 70 -31.58 -13.62 -23.11
CA PRO A 70 -31.25 -13.29 -24.47
C PRO A 70 -31.96 -12.04 -25.00
N ASN A 71 -33.05 -11.60 -24.39
CA ASN A 71 -33.82 -10.44 -24.79
C ASN A 71 -33.41 -9.15 -24.08
N THR A 72 -32.83 -9.27 -22.87
CA THR A 72 -32.51 -8.13 -22.00
C THR A 72 -31.01 -8.02 -21.66
N THR A 73 -30.13 -8.84 -22.29
CA THR A 73 -28.69 -8.77 -22.08
C THR A 73 -28.18 -7.36 -22.31
N SER A 74 -27.63 -6.76 -21.29
CA SER A 74 -27.10 -5.39 -21.31
C SER A 74 -25.68 -5.38 -21.86
N PHE A 75 -25.41 -4.50 -22.79
CA PHE A 75 -24.06 -4.22 -23.30
C PHE A 75 -23.40 -3.07 -22.56
N GLY A 76 -24.09 -2.50 -21.57
CA GLY A 76 -23.58 -1.38 -20.77
C GLY A 76 -22.92 -1.86 -19.47
N GLY A 77 -21.62 -1.72 -19.37
CA GLY A 77 -20.88 -2.03 -18.16
C GLY A 77 -19.54 -2.73 -18.44
N SER A 78 -18.53 -2.41 -17.66
CA SER A 78 -17.20 -3.01 -17.80
C SER A 78 -17.15 -4.47 -17.35
N SER A 79 -18.11 -4.93 -16.60
CA SER A 79 -18.13 -6.26 -16.00
C SER A 79 -19.29 -7.09 -16.51
N ILE A 80 -19.48 -7.16 -17.83
CA ILE A 80 -20.42 -8.10 -18.42
C ILE A 80 -19.78 -9.46 -18.42
N HIS A 81 -19.84 -10.15 -17.29
CA HIS A 81 -19.56 -11.58 -17.22
C HIS A 81 -20.77 -12.28 -16.64
N ASN A 82 -21.20 -13.32 -17.30
CA ASN A 82 -22.45 -14.00 -16.98
C ASN A 82 -22.31 -15.50 -17.27
N GLY A 83 -21.31 -16.14 -16.68
CA GLY A 83 -21.12 -17.59 -16.73
C GLY A 83 -22.19 -18.34 -15.95
N ASP A 84 -22.35 -19.61 -16.26
CA ASP A 84 -23.35 -20.49 -15.62
C ASP A 84 -22.79 -21.31 -14.47
N GLY A 85 -21.48 -21.24 -14.22
CA GLY A 85 -20.83 -21.91 -13.10
C GLY A 85 -19.32 -21.83 -13.16
N LEU A 86 -18.69 -22.29 -12.08
CA LEU A 86 -17.25 -22.30 -11.91
C LEU A 86 -16.81 -23.65 -11.33
N GLU A 87 -15.84 -24.27 -12.02
CA GLU A 87 -15.20 -25.51 -11.59
C GLU A 87 -13.73 -25.28 -11.33
N ILE A 88 -13.25 -25.62 -10.12
CA ILE A 88 -11.83 -25.59 -9.77
C ILE A 88 -11.22 -26.92 -10.16
N ASN A 89 -10.31 -26.90 -11.11
CA ASN A 89 -9.72 -28.10 -11.68
C ASN A 89 -8.44 -28.53 -10.94
N GLU A 90 -7.59 -27.57 -10.56
CA GLU A 90 -6.31 -27.86 -9.94
C GLU A 90 -5.77 -26.66 -9.17
N VAL A 91 -5.05 -26.93 -8.07
CA VAL A 91 -4.27 -25.96 -7.29
C VAL A 91 -2.92 -26.57 -6.97
N ARG A 92 -1.83 -25.83 -7.25
CA ARG A 92 -0.45 -26.25 -6.94
C ARG A 92 0.31 -25.17 -6.18
N GLY A 93 1.28 -25.62 -5.36
CA GLY A 93 2.37 -24.79 -4.85
C GLY A 93 3.62 -24.96 -5.69
N LEU A 94 4.23 -23.86 -6.13
CA LEU A 94 5.37 -23.82 -7.02
C LEU A 94 6.56 -23.12 -6.38
N SER A 95 7.76 -23.35 -6.95
CA SER A 95 8.90 -22.47 -6.75
C SER A 95 8.73 -21.20 -7.60
N ILE A 96 9.35 -20.09 -7.18
CA ILE A 96 9.36 -18.88 -8.01
C ILE A 96 10.17 -19.16 -9.27
N ASP A 97 9.58 -18.87 -10.42
CA ASP A 97 10.22 -18.91 -11.71
C ASP A 97 10.02 -17.57 -12.42
N SER A 98 11.12 -16.89 -12.74
CA SER A 98 11.08 -15.61 -13.46
C SER A 98 10.71 -15.76 -14.94
N ASN A 99 10.81 -16.98 -15.48
CA ASN A 99 10.49 -17.33 -16.87
C ASN A 99 9.37 -18.38 -16.93
N PHE A 100 8.38 -18.25 -16.04
CA PHE A 100 7.28 -19.20 -15.93
C PHE A 100 6.54 -19.37 -17.27
N ASP A 101 6.34 -20.63 -17.64
CA ASP A 101 5.61 -21.04 -18.84
C ASP A 101 4.53 -22.07 -18.48
N PHE A 102 3.31 -21.82 -18.92
CA PHE A 102 2.16 -22.70 -18.71
C PHE A 102 2.27 -24.06 -19.44
N SER A 103 3.23 -24.25 -20.33
CA SER A 103 3.48 -25.55 -21.02
C SER A 103 4.11 -26.59 -20.10
N ASN A 104 4.82 -26.17 -19.04
CA ASN A 104 5.52 -27.09 -18.13
C ASN A 104 5.31 -26.66 -16.67
N ILE A 105 4.27 -27.20 -16.03
CA ILE A 105 3.90 -26.85 -14.66
C ILE A 105 4.42 -27.94 -13.73
N ASP A 106 5.53 -27.65 -13.05
CA ASP A 106 6.11 -28.54 -12.03
C ASP A 106 5.88 -27.95 -10.62
N GLY A 107 5.34 -28.79 -9.71
CA GLY A 107 5.06 -28.37 -8.34
C GLY A 107 4.13 -29.30 -7.59
N ASP A 108 3.97 -29.03 -6.29
CA ASP A 108 3.17 -29.86 -5.41
C ASP A 108 1.67 -29.68 -5.68
N ILE A 109 0.97 -30.75 -6.04
CA ILE A 109 -0.50 -30.72 -6.19
C ILE A 109 -1.13 -30.66 -4.81
N PHE A 110 -1.92 -29.61 -4.57
CA PHE A 110 -2.64 -29.40 -3.33
C PHE A 110 -3.97 -30.18 -3.32
N LYS A 111 -4.37 -30.62 -2.13
CA LYS A 111 -5.60 -31.40 -1.95
C LYS A 111 -6.75 -30.50 -1.50
N SER A 112 -7.91 -30.64 -2.13
CA SER A 112 -9.14 -30.03 -1.64
C SER A 112 -9.58 -30.71 -0.35
N VAL A 113 -9.89 -29.90 0.67
CA VAL A 113 -10.38 -30.35 1.99
C VAL A 113 -11.55 -29.47 2.43
N SER A 114 -12.39 -29.98 3.31
CA SER A 114 -13.53 -29.19 3.84
C SER A 114 -13.10 -28.12 4.84
N SER A 115 -11.97 -28.32 5.52
CA SER A 115 -11.40 -27.34 6.45
C SER A 115 -9.93 -27.62 6.70
N ALA A 116 -9.17 -26.59 7.05
CA ALA A 116 -7.78 -26.71 7.48
C ALA A 116 -7.43 -25.66 8.54
N SER A 117 -6.40 -25.92 9.34
CA SER A 117 -5.88 -24.96 10.31
C SER A 117 -4.79 -24.07 9.71
N LYS A 118 -4.66 -22.86 10.22
CA LYS A 118 -3.57 -21.93 9.86
C LYS A 118 -2.21 -22.61 10.02
N GLY A 119 -1.35 -22.45 9.01
CA GLY A 119 -0.03 -23.09 8.97
C GLY A 119 -0.01 -24.49 8.38
N LYS A 120 -1.16 -25.04 7.98
CA LYS A 120 -1.22 -26.28 7.18
C LYS A 120 -0.54 -26.06 5.84
N TYR A 121 -0.05 -27.14 5.22
CA TYR A 121 0.60 -27.12 3.92
C TYR A 121 -0.04 -28.11 2.95
N GLY A 122 -0.08 -27.74 1.68
CA GLY A 122 -0.45 -28.65 0.58
C GLY A 122 -1.95 -28.94 0.50
N VAL A 123 -2.80 -28.06 1.04
CA VAL A 123 -4.23 -28.18 0.98
C VAL A 123 -4.91 -26.84 0.67
N TYR A 124 -6.12 -26.90 0.14
CA TYR A 124 -6.97 -25.72 -0.04
C TYR A 124 -8.42 -26.05 0.32
N THR A 125 -9.18 -25.02 0.72
CA THR A 125 -10.63 -25.09 0.87
C THR A 125 -11.28 -24.28 -0.24
N VAL A 126 -12.54 -24.63 -0.56
CA VAL A 126 -13.36 -23.89 -1.52
C VAL A 126 -14.72 -23.63 -0.89
N ASP A 127 -14.99 -22.35 -0.63
CA ASP A 127 -16.31 -21.92 -0.20
C ASP A 127 -17.12 -21.44 -1.41
N THR A 128 -18.41 -21.80 -1.44
CA THR A 128 -19.31 -21.39 -2.52
C THR A 128 -19.90 -20.03 -2.17
N LEU A 129 -19.61 -19.04 -3.02
CA LEU A 129 -20.24 -17.72 -3.01
C LEU A 129 -21.50 -17.73 -3.90
N SER A 130 -22.32 -16.69 -3.81
CA SER A 130 -23.57 -16.60 -4.60
C SER A 130 -23.33 -16.75 -6.10
N TYR A 131 -22.22 -16.19 -6.63
CA TYR A 131 -21.86 -16.21 -8.06
C TYR A 131 -20.38 -16.48 -8.28
N GLY A 132 -19.76 -17.21 -7.38
CA GLY A 132 -18.33 -17.46 -7.44
C GLY A 132 -17.87 -18.52 -6.46
N LYS A 133 -16.58 -18.61 -6.30
CA LYS A 133 -15.91 -19.47 -5.32
C LYS A 133 -14.81 -18.70 -4.63
N ASP A 134 -14.64 -18.95 -3.36
CA ASP A 134 -13.55 -18.48 -2.53
C ASP A 134 -12.59 -19.64 -2.28
N ILE A 135 -11.38 -19.51 -2.80
CA ILE A 135 -10.33 -20.53 -2.69
C ILE A 135 -9.35 -20.02 -1.62
N LEU A 136 -9.27 -20.72 -0.51
CA LEU A 136 -8.27 -20.44 0.51
C LEU A 136 -7.17 -21.49 0.45
N ILE A 137 -5.98 -21.07 0.01
CA ILE A 137 -4.79 -21.90 -0.10
C ILE A 137 -4.04 -21.87 1.23
N TYR A 138 -3.75 -23.03 1.82
CA TYR A 138 -2.98 -23.15 3.05
C TYR A 138 -1.53 -23.49 2.74
N ASN A 139 -0.66 -22.50 2.90
CA ASN A 139 0.77 -22.63 2.64
C ASN A 139 1.59 -21.59 3.38
N PRO A 140 2.43 -21.97 4.34
CA PRO A 140 3.40 -21.05 4.94
C PRO A 140 4.43 -20.57 3.92
N SER A 141 4.81 -19.30 3.92
CA SER A 141 5.75 -18.67 2.98
C SER A 141 7.14 -19.33 2.91
N LYS A 142 7.49 -20.13 3.94
CA LYS A 142 8.74 -20.93 4.00
C LYS A 142 8.72 -22.18 3.10
N ARG A 143 7.53 -22.52 2.55
CA ARG A 143 7.35 -23.67 1.63
C ARG A 143 7.39 -23.16 0.18
N ASN A 144 6.24 -22.83 -0.37
CA ASN A 144 6.14 -22.29 -1.71
C ASN A 144 5.86 -20.78 -1.64
N LYS A 145 6.33 -20.04 -2.62
CA LYS A 145 6.05 -18.61 -2.78
C LYS A 145 5.34 -18.30 -4.07
N ALA A 146 5.16 -19.29 -4.92
CA ALA A 146 4.38 -19.20 -6.14
C ALA A 146 3.25 -20.23 -6.12
N PHE A 147 2.17 -19.92 -6.80
CA PHE A 147 0.97 -20.75 -6.87
C PHE A 147 0.46 -20.80 -8.29
N TYR A 148 -0.16 -21.93 -8.60
CA TYR A 148 -0.90 -22.16 -9.83
C TYR A 148 -2.33 -22.58 -9.50
N ILE A 149 -3.28 -21.97 -10.18
CA ILE A 149 -4.71 -22.34 -10.09
C ILE A 149 -5.22 -22.57 -11.51
N LYS A 150 -5.88 -23.70 -11.73
CA LYS A 150 -6.63 -23.97 -12.97
C LYS A 150 -8.10 -24.11 -12.66
N TYR A 151 -8.93 -23.42 -13.45
CA TYR A 151 -10.38 -23.49 -13.31
C TYR A 151 -11.07 -23.30 -14.65
N THR A 152 -12.37 -23.61 -14.68
CA THR A 152 -13.20 -23.45 -15.87
C THR A 152 -14.45 -22.65 -15.50
N ILE A 153 -14.68 -21.54 -16.19
CA ILE A 153 -15.93 -20.81 -16.14
C ILE A 153 -16.82 -21.35 -17.25
N LYS A 154 -17.97 -21.91 -16.86
CA LYS A 154 -18.87 -22.57 -17.78
C LYS A 154 -19.72 -21.54 -18.51
N ASN A 155 -19.84 -21.74 -19.83
CA ASN A 155 -20.77 -21.03 -20.71
C ASN A 155 -20.68 -19.50 -20.54
N LEU A 156 -19.43 -18.96 -20.54
CA LEU A 156 -19.18 -17.53 -20.30
C LEU A 156 -19.44 -16.70 -21.54
N ALA A 157 -19.05 -17.19 -22.73
CA ALA A 157 -19.22 -16.45 -23.97
C ALA A 157 -20.67 -16.48 -24.46
N ILE A 158 -21.07 -15.36 -25.07
CA ILE A 158 -22.43 -15.15 -25.59
C ILE A 158 -22.35 -15.10 -27.12
N LYS A 159 -23.28 -15.78 -27.77
CA LYS A 159 -23.45 -15.75 -29.22
C LYS A 159 -24.64 -14.85 -29.59
N HIS A 160 -24.33 -13.67 -30.14
CA HIS A 160 -25.33 -12.74 -30.65
C HIS A 160 -25.70 -13.11 -32.10
N ASN A 161 -26.57 -12.33 -32.74
CA ASN A 161 -26.91 -12.56 -34.14
C ASN A 161 -25.73 -12.34 -35.10
N ASP A 162 -24.89 -11.35 -34.79
CA ASP A 162 -23.84 -10.82 -35.68
C ASP A 162 -22.42 -11.03 -35.15
N VAL A 163 -22.24 -11.35 -33.87
CA VAL A 163 -20.92 -11.44 -33.22
C VAL A 163 -20.95 -12.36 -32.02
N GLY A 164 -19.81 -13.02 -31.72
CA GLY A 164 -19.53 -13.65 -30.44
C GLY A 164 -18.89 -12.66 -29.49
N GLU A 165 -19.22 -12.76 -28.22
CA GLU A 165 -18.70 -11.89 -27.15
C GLU A 165 -18.26 -12.69 -25.95
N ILE A 166 -17.15 -12.28 -25.33
CA ILE A 166 -16.78 -12.67 -24.00
C ILE A 166 -16.55 -11.42 -23.14
N GLY A 167 -17.20 -11.35 -21.98
CA GLY A 167 -16.89 -10.41 -20.92
C GLY A 167 -16.42 -11.20 -19.70
N TRP A 168 -15.28 -10.81 -19.12
CA TRP A 168 -14.68 -11.54 -18.02
C TRP A 168 -14.09 -10.60 -16.98
N ASN A 169 -14.51 -10.77 -15.72
CA ASN A 169 -13.85 -10.17 -14.57
C ASN A 169 -12.64 -11.02 -14.20
N VAL A 170 -11.46 -10.56 -14.61
CA VAL A 170 -10.20 -11.28 -14.41
C VAL A 170 -9.84 -11.31 -12.93
N VAL A 171 -9.83 -10.14 -12.30
CA VAL A 171 -9.71 -9.96 -10.84
C VAL A 171 -10.74 -8.94 -10.39
N GLY A 172 -11.44 -9.27 -9.30
CA GLY A 172 -12.41 -8.38 -8.68
C GLY A 172 -11.77 -7.41 -7.69
N ASP A 173 -12.57 -6.46 -7.22
CA ASP A 173 -12.24 -5.52 -6.14
C ASP A 173 -12.05 -6.21 -4.77
N SER A 174 -12.21 -7.52 -4.70
CA SER A 174 -11.95 -8.33 -3.52
C SER A 174 -10.50 -8.81 -3.39
N LEU A 175 -9.63 -8.55 -4.39
CA LEU A 175 -8.20 -8.84 -4.29
C LEU A 175 -7.55 -7.83 -3.33
N THR A 176 -7.05 -8.34 -2.21
CA THR A 176 -6.48 -7.51 -1.13
C THR A 176 -5.03 -7.15 -1.36
N GLU A 177 -4.33 -7.91 -2.19
CA GLU A 177 -2.94 -7.71 -2.53
C GLU A 177 -2.79 -6.76 -3.74
N SER A 178 -1.77 -5.92 -3.71
CA SER A 178 -1.31 -5.22 -4.90
C SER A 178 -0.57 -6.18 -5.83
N VAL A 179 -0.56 -5.88 -7.13
CA VAL A 179 0.16 -6.67 -8.14
C VAL A 179 1.15 -5.78 -8.87
N ASP A 180 2.45 -6.12 -8.82
CA ASP A 180 3.47 -5.32 -9.50
C ASP A 180 3.39 -5.48 -11.02
N ASN A 181 3.28 -6.74 -11.52
CA ASN A 181 3.18 -7.05 -12.95
C ASN A 181 2.04 -8.04 -13.22
N MET A 182 1.13 -7.69 -14.12
CA MET A 182 0.07 -8.58 -14.56
C MET A 182 0.13 -8.77 -16.08
N VAL A 183 0.03 -10.01 -16.52
CA VAL A 183 -0.07 -10.38 -17.94
C VAL A 183 -1.23 -11.34 -18.10
N ILE A 184 -2.16 -11.03 -18.98
CA ILE A 184 -3.29 -11.88 -19.33
C ILE A 184 -3.20 -12.21 -20.81
N THR A 185 -3.27 -13.48 -21.15
CA THR A 185 -3.33 -13.95 -22.54
C THR A 185 -4.66 -14.67 -22.76
N LEU A 186 -5.43 -14.20 -23.71
CA LEU A 186 -6.69 -14.81 -24.12
C LEU A 186 -6.48 -15.52 -25.48
N HIS A 187 -6.75 -16.82 -25.51
CA HIS A 187 -6.69 -17.66 -26.70
C HIS A 187 -8.11 -17.98 -27.20
N LEU A 188 -8.32 -17.77 -28.49
CA LEU A 188 -9.53 -18.19 -29.21
C LEU A 188 -9.29 -19.57 -29.85
N PRO A 189 -10.32 -20.41 -29.97
CA PRO A 189 -10.18 -21.76 -30.55
C PRO A 189 -10.07 -21.79 -32.09
N SER A 190 -10.14 -20.66 -32.75
CA SER A 190 -9.97 -20.51 -34.20
C SER A 190 -9.71 -19.07 -34.57
N ASN A 191 -9.17 -18.85 -35.77
CA ASN A 191 -8.96 -17.52 -36.36
C ASN A 191 -10.23 -16.70 -36.41
N SER A 192 -10.11 -15.40 -36.12
CA SER A 192 -11.23 -14.47 -36.09
C SER A 192 -10.79 -13.03 -36.32
N ASP A 193 -11.71 -12.18 -36.76
CA ASP A 193 -11.61 -10.71 -36.62
C ASP A 193 -11.90 -10.35 -35.16
N VAL A 194 -10.83 -10.29 -34.35
CA VAL A 194 -10.94 -10.04 -32.92
C VAL A 194 -10.81 -8.57 -32.58
N ARG A 195 -11.69 -8.08 -31.72
CA ARG A 195 -11.57 -6.79 -31.05
C ARG A 195 -11.53 -7.02 -29.55
N ALA A 196 -10.73 -6.24 -28.83
CA ALA A 196 -10.57 -6.40 -27.40
C ALA A 196 -10.50 -5.06 -26.67
N TRP A 197 -11.03 -5.04 -25.45
CA TRP A 197 -11.04 -3.91 -24.55
C TRP A 197 -10.70 -4.39 -23.13
N ALA A 198 -10.15 -3.49 -22.35
CA ALA A 198 -9.87 -3.72 -20.93
C ALA A 198 -10.36 -2.53 -20.10
N HIS A 199 -10.86 -2.84 -18.91
CA HIS A 199 -11.36 -1.86 -17.95
C HIS A 199 -10.63 -2.09 -16.63
N GLY A 200 -10.07 -1.02 -16.08
CA GLY A 200 -9.25 -1.04 -14.88
C GLY A 200 -8.37 0.18 -14.79
N PRO A 201 -7.17 0.07 -14.22
CA PRO A 201 -6.19 1.15 -14.23
C PRO A 201 -5.82 1.58 -15.66
N LEU A 202 -5.63 2.90 -15.85
CA LEU A 202 -5.42 3.49 -17.19
C LEU A 202 -4.01 3.26 -17.78
N ASN A 203 -3.12 2.61 -17.05
CA ASN A 203 -1.75 2.27 -17.47
C ASN A 203 -1.62 0.87 -18.10
N GLY A 204 -2.75 0.20 -18.36
CA GLY A 204 -2.77 -1.06 -19.08
C GLY A 204 -2.57 -0.92 -20.59
N ASN A 205 -2.08 -1.98 -21.23
CA ASN A 205 -1.91 -2.07 -22.67
C ASN A 205 -2.58 -3.34 -23.24
N ILE A 206 -3.11 -3.26 -24.45
CA ILE A 206 -3.73 -4.37 -25.17
C ILE A 206 -2.97 -4.56 -26.48
N GLU A 207 -2.61 -5.79 -26.77
CA GLU A 207 -1.93 -6.18 -27.98
C GLU A 207 -2.66 -7.38 -28.64
N ILE A 208 -3.14 -7.22 -29.85
CA ILE A 208 -3.66 -8.32 -30.66
C ILE A 208 -2.45 -8.99 -31.32
N ILE A 209 -1.98 -10.09 -30.75
CA ILE A 209 -0.79 -10.81 -31.24
C ILE A 209 -1.05 -11.41 -32.62
N ASN A 210 -2.22 -12.02 -32.77
CA ASN A 210 -2.69 -12.59 -34.04
C ASN A 210 -4.21 -12.80 -33.96
N SER A 211 -4.79 -13.43 -35.01
CA SER A 211 -6.23 -13.68 -35.10
C SER A 211 -6.81 -14.65 -34.06
N GLU A 212 -5.97 -15.28 -33.23
CA GLU A 212 -6.39 -16.22 -32.18
C GLU A 212 -5.93 -15.79 -30.78
N THR A 213 -5.10 -14.75 -30.65
CA THR A 213 -4.44 -14.44 -29.39
C THR A 213 -4.43 -12.94 -29.11
N VAL A 214 -4.96 -12.59 -27.96
CA VAL A 214 -4.93 -11.22 -27.42
C VAL A 214 -4.17 -11.21 -26.09
N LYS A 215 -3.26 -10.26 -25.92
CA LYS A 215 -2.48 -10.08 -24.72
C LYS A 215 -2.81 -8.75 -24.05
N PHE A 216 -3.02 -8.78 -22.76
CA PHE A 216 -3.23 -7.60 -21.91
C PHE A 216 -2.09 -7.54 -20.91
N THR A 217 -1.53 -6.35 -20.71
CA THR A 217 -0.46 -6.13 -19.73
C THR A 217 -0.79 -4.94 -18.85
N LEU A 218 -0.45 -5.04 -17.57
CA LEU A 218 -0.65 -3.99 -16.59
C LEU A 218 0.50 -4.00 -15.60
N GLN A 219 1.03 -2.84 -15.28
CA GLN A 219 2.04 -2.65 -14.24
C GLN A 219 1.46 -1.81 -13.10
N GLY A 220 1.57 -2.32 -11.87
CA GLY A 220 1.08 -1.63 -10.69
C GLY A 220 -0.46 -1.64 -10.60
N LEU A 221 -1.04 -2.77 -10.22
CA LEU A 221 -2.45 -2.85 -9.81
C LEU A 221 -2.53 -2.68 -8.29
N ASP A 222 -3.19 -1.61 -7.85
CA ASP A 222 -3.43 -1.40 -6.43
C ASP A 222 -4.41 -2.43 -5.86
N SER A 223 -4.31 -2.67 -4.57
CA SER A 223 -5.28 -3.48 -3.82
C SER A 223 -6.71 -2.98 -4.05
N TYR A 224 -7.67 -3.89 -4.05
CA TYR A 224 -9.11 -3.58 -4.22
C TYR A 224 -9.46 -2.92 -5.57
N ARG A 225 -8.65 -3.14 -6.60
CA ARG A 225 -8.92 -2.68 -7.95
C ARG A 225 -9.28 -3.85 -8.86
N ALA A 226 -10.39 -3.72 -9.56
CA ALA A 226 -10.84 -4.72 -10.52
C ALA A 226 -10.15 -4.53 -11.88
N VAL A 227 -9.99 -5.65 -12.58
CA VAL A 227 -9.59 -5.71 -14.00
C VAL A 227 -10.61 -6.58 -14.73
N ASP A 228 -11.30 -5.96 -15.68
CA ASP A 228 -12.23 -6.64 -16.57
C ASP A 228 -11.70 -6.60 -18.01
N ILE A 229 -11.97 -7.64 -18.76
CA ILE A 229 -11.71 -7.65 -20.21
C ILE A 229 -12.99 -7.96 -20.96
N ARG A 230 -13.07 -7.43 -22.18
CA ARG A 230 -14.08 -7.78 -23.17
C ARG A 230 -13.38 -8.10 -24.48
N ALA A 231 -13.86 -9.11 -25.19
CA ALA A 231 -13.47 -9.36 -26.56
C ALA A 231 -14.68 -9.75 -27.41
N THR A 232 -14.67 -9.34 -28.67
CA THR A 232 -15.63 -9.80 -29.71
C THR A 232 -14.89 -10.53 -30.79
N PHE A 233 -15.55 -11.50 -31.38
CA PHE A 233 -15.02 -12.39 -32.40
C PHE A 233 -16.12 -12.96 -33.27
N ASP A 234 -15.74 -13.63 -34.38
CA ASP A 234 -16.68 -14.25 -35.30
C ASP A 234 -17.48 -15.37 -34.62
N LEU A 235 -18.70 -15.61 -35.10
CA LEU A 235 -19.62 -16.59 -34.53
C LEU A 235 -19.07 -18.04 -34.54
N ASP A 236 -18.18 -18.35 -35.48
CA ASP A 236 -17.58 -19.67 -35.63
C ASP A 236 -16.62 -20.03 -34.49
N VAL A 237 -16.06 -19.04 -33.82
CA VAL A 237 -15.20 -19.22 -32.62
C VAL A 237 -15.94 -19.97 -31.52
N ILE A 238 -17.23 -19.67 -31.35
CA ILE A 238 -18.11 -20.35 -30.37
C ILE A 238 -19.28 -21.06 -31.07
N ALA A 239 -18.96 -21.78 -32.15
CA ALA A 239 -19.96 -22.43 -32.99
C ALA A 239 -20.96 -23.31 -32.19
N ASN A 240 -20.49 -23.95 -31.12
CA ASN A 240 -21.24 -24.90 -30.28
C ASN A 240 -21.85 -24.25 -29.02
N SER A 241 -21.75 -22.92 -28.87
CA SER A 241 -22.36 -22.25 -27.71
C SER A 241 -23.89 -22.32 -27.79
N THR A 242 -24.51 -22.61 -26.65
CA THR A 242 -25.96 -22.62 -26.47
C THR A 242 -26.48 -21.31 -25.88
N LYS A 243 -25.59 -20.44 -25.41
CA LYS A 243 -25.92 -19.12 -24.85
C LYS A 243 -26.03 -18.11 -25.98
N THR A 244 -27.23 -17.87 -26.44
CA THR A 244 -27.53 -17.04 -27.61
C THR A 244 -28.43 -15.85 -27.26
N THR A 245 -28.33 -14.77 -28.03
CA THR A 245 -29.30 -13.66 -28.01
C THR A 245 -29.84 -13.46 -29.41
N ASN A 246 -31.00 -12.81 -29.51
CA ASN A 246 -31.61 -12.37 -30.78
C ASN A 246 -31.30 -10.90 -31.08
N THR A 247 -30.12 -10.44 -30.75
CA THR A 247 -29.72 -9.02 -30.85
C THR A 247 -28.50 -8.88 -31.75
N ASP A 248 -28.51 -7.90 -32.66
CA ASP A 248 -27.32 -7.42 -33.32
C ASP A 248 -26.55 -6.56 -32.31
N ALA A 249 -25.38 -7.04 -31.90
CA ALA A 249 -24.65 -6.53 -30.74
C ALA A 249 -23.38 -5.76 -31.09
N LEU A 250 -22.72 -6.06 -32.22
CA LEU A 250 -21.41 -5.56 -32.54
C LEU A 250 -21.32 -4.03 -32.51
N ASP A 251 -22.20 -3.35 -33.25
CA ASP A 251 -22.19 -1.88 -33.31
C ASP A 251 -22.45 -1.24 -31.91
N LYS A 252 -23.32 -1.87 -31.13
CA LYS A 252 -23.63 -1.38 -29.77
C LYS A 252 -22.43 -1.55 -28.81
N ILE A 253 -21.73 -2.68 -28.93
CA ILE A 253 -20.51 -2.94 -28.16
C ILE A 253 -19.43 -1.95 -28.56
N ILE A 254 -19.17 -1.80 -29.86
CA ILE A 254 -18.17 -0.84 -30.37
C ILE A 254 -18.47 0.57 -29.90
N LYS A 255 -19.72 1.02 -30.07
CA LYS A 255 -20.11 2.36 -29.60
C LYS A 255 -19.86 2.53 -28.10
N TYR A 256 -20.31 1.59 -27.29
CA TYR A 256 -20.11 1.64 -25.84
C TYR A 256 -18.63 1.70 -25.45
N GLU A 257 -17.81 0.85 -26.06
CA GLU A 257 -16.37 0.79 -25.76
C GLU A 257 -15.62 2.03 -26.28
N THR A 258 -16.07 2.59 -27.41
CA THR A 258 -15.55 3.86 -27.92
C THR A 258 -15.86 5.02 -26.96
N ASP A 259 -17.12 5.14 -26.52
CA ASP A 259 -17.53 6.16 -25.55
C ASP A 259 -16.70 6.04 -24.24
N LYS A 260 -16.42 4.80 -23.78
CA LYS A 260 -15.56 4.54 -22.62
C LYS A 260 -14.09 4.88 -22.86
N ALA A 261 -13.57 4.56 -24.03
CA ALA A 261 -12.20 4.91 -24.41
C ALA A 261 -12.01 6.44 -24.50
N GLU A 262 -12.97 7.16 -25.06
CA GLU A 262 -12.95 8.63 -25.09
C GLU A 262 -12.94 9.22 -23.68
N GLN A 263 -13.79 8.70 -22.78
CA GLN A 263 -13.80 9.11 -21.38
C GLN A 263 -12.46 8.81 -20.69
N ALA A 264 -11.90 7.61 -20.90
CA ALA A 264 -10.61 7.22 -20.32
C ALA A 264 -9.46 8.11 -20.84
N ASN A 265 -9.47 8.46 -22.13
CA ASN A 265 -8.48 9.36 -22.71
C ASN A 265 -8.59 10.77 -22.11
N TYR A 266 -9.82 11.27 -21.94
CA TYR A 266 -10.06 12.55 -21.27
C TYR A 266 -9.54 12.52 -19.82
N GLU A 267 -9.80 11.45 -19.06
CA GLU A 267 -9.31 11.30 -17.68
C GLU A 267 -7.78 11.22 -17.62
N ARG A 268 -7.13 10.53 -18.58
CA ARG A 268 -5.67 10.50 -18.73
C ARG A 268 -5.10 11.89 -18.98
N GLU A 269 -5.71 12.63 -19.91
CA GLU A 269 -5.29 14.01 -20.19
C GLU A 269 -5.41 14.90 -18.96
N GLN A 270 -6.54 14.83 -18.24
CA GLN A 270 -6.74 15.58 -17.01
C GLN A 270 -5.74 15.17 -15.93
N TYR A 271 -5.41 13.89 -15.81
CA TYR A 271 -4.43 13.40 -14.88
C TYR A 271 -3.02 13.89 -15.22
N GLU A 272 -2.65 13.86 -16.50
CA GLU A 272 -1.34 14.37 -16.96
C GLU A 272 -1.24 15.88 -16.76
N ASN A 273 -2.26 16.64 -17.11
CA ASN A 273 -2.33 18.08 -16.89
C ASN A 273 -2.17 18.45 -15.40
N ARG A 274 -2.71 17.63 -14.47
CA ARG A 274 -2.50 17.83 -13.04
C ARG A 274 -1.03 17.63 -12.66
N LYS A 275 -0.37 16.57 -13.13
CA LYS A 275 1.05 16.32 -12.87
C LYS A 275 1.92 17.47 -13.39
N ILE A 276 1.64 17.95 -14.61
CA ILE A 276 2.35 19.10 -15.19
C ILE A 276 2.14 20.35 -14.31
N SER A 277 0.92 20.59 -13.86
CA SER A 277 0.59 21.72 -12.99
C SER A 277 1.31 21.62 -11.64
N GLU A 278 1.29 20.44 -11.00
CA GLU A 278 2.01 20.18 -9.73
C GLU A 278 3.52 20.36 -9.90
N ALA A 279 4.10 19.81 -10.97
CA ALA A 279 5.53 19.97 -11.25
C ALA A 279 5.90 21.45 -11.44
N ASN A 280 5.08 22.21 -12.15
CA ASN A 280 5.27 23.64 -12.33
C ASN A 280 5.17 24.42 -11.01
N GLU A 281 4.23 24.05 -10.13
CA GLU A 281 4.09 24.67 -8.81
C GLU A 281 5.33 24.41 -7.94
N TYR A 282 5.80 23.16 -7.86
CA TYR A 282 7.01 22.83 -7.12
C TYR A 282 8.26 23.50 -7.72
N LEU A 283 8.35 23.57 -9.04
CA LEU A 283 9.48 24.23 -9.73
C LEU A 283 9.48 25.74 -9.46
N ASN A 284 8.32 26.39 -9.50
CA ASN A 284 8.19 27.81 -9.16
C ASN A 284 8.50 28.07 -7.67
N SER A 285 8.07 27.17 -6.79
CA SER A 285 8.41 27.25 -5.36
C SER A 285 9.91 27.08 -5.14
N PHE A 286 10.53 26.14 -5.84
CA PHE A 286 11.98 25.94 -5.79
C PHE A 286 12.75 27.18 -6.31
N GLU A 287 12.32 27.75 -7.42
CA GLU A 287 12.91 28.99 -7.95
C GLU A 287 12.86 30.14 -6.94
N LYS A 288 11.75 30.26 -6.22
CA LYS A 288 11.54 31.33 -5.21
C LYS A 288 12.41 31.16 -3.98
N TYR A 289 12.57 29.92 -3.48
CA TYR A 289 13.19 29.70 -2.18
C TYR A 289 14.60 29.11 -2.25
N LEU A 290 14.95 28.44 -3.35
CA LEU A 290 16.23 27.76 -3.58
C LEU A 290 16.67 26.94 -2.36
N THR A 291 15.95 25.83 -2.10
CA THR A 291 16.23 24.89 -1.01
C THR A 291 16.39 23.47 -1.56
N ARG A 292 17.20 22.62 -0.90
CA ARG A 292 17.38 21.21 -1.29
C ARG A 292 16.07 20.42 -1.26
N SER A 293 15.24 20.64 -0.27
CA SER A 293 13.91 20.02 -0.21
C SER A 293 13.02 20.44 -1.39
N GLY A 294 13.07 21.72 -1.78
CA GLY A 294 12.36 22.23 -2.96
C GLY A 294 12.88 21.60 -4.26
N TYR A 295 14.20 21.43 -4.39
CA TYR A 295 14.80 20.71 -5.51
C TYR A 295 14.30 19.27 -5.62
N GLU A 296 14.34 18.51 -4.52
CA GLU A 296 13.89 17.10 -4.54
C GLU A 296 12.38 16.98 -4.81
N LEU A 297 11.54 17.86 -4.28
CA LEU A 297 10.12 17.89 -4.59
C LEU A 297 9.86 18.20 -6.07
N ALA A 298 10.50 19.23 -6.61
CA ALA A 298 10.39 19.58 -8.03
C ALA A 298 10.89 18.44 -8.92
N LYS A 299 12.03 17.87 -8.62
CA LYS A 299 12.62 16.75 -9.34
C LYS A 299 11.67 15.54 -9.38
N ASN A 300 11.18 15.12 -8.23
CA ASN A 300 10.28 13.96 -8.15
C ASN A 300 8.98 14.20 -8.92
N SER A 301 8.38 15.39 -8.83
CA SER A 301 7.15 15.71 -9.56
C SER A 301 7.38 15.78 -11.08
N ILE A 302 8.53 16.29 -11.54
CA ILE A 302 8.89 16.31 -12.97
C ILE A 302 9.03 14.89 -13.53
N TYR A 303 9.64 13.96 -12.79
CA TYR A 303 9.76 12.56 -13.22
C TYR A 303 8.40 11.83 -13.31
N MET A 304 7.34 12.36 -12.71
CA MET A 304 5.99 11.81 -12.84
C MET A 304 5.29 12.23 -14.14
N ILE A 305 5.80 13.22 -14.87
CA ILE A 305 5.28 13.65 -16.16
C ILE A 305 5.58 12.57 -17.21
N THR A 306 4.55 12.15 -17.93
CA THR A 306 4.67 11.09 -18.94
C THR A 306 5.16 11.66 -20.29
N ASP A 307 4.74 12.87 -20.63
CA ASP A 307 5.16 13.58 -21.85
C ASP A 307 6.68 13.89 -21.79
N GLU A 308 7.42 13.31 -22.72
CA GLU A 308 8.89 13.42 -22.75
C GLU A 308 9.37 14.83 -23.10
N ASP A 309 8.68 15.51 -23.97
CA ASP A 309 9.07 16.86 -24.40
C ASP A 309 8.90 17.86 -23.27
N ILE A 310 7.73 17.84 -22.61
CA ILE A 310 7.42 18.68 -21.44
C ILE A 310 8.37 18.33 -20.28
N ARG A 311 8.57 17.04 -20.03
CA ARG A 311 9.49 16.59 -18.97
C ARG A 311 10.92 17.09 -19.21
N SER A 312 11.39 17.03 -20.46
CA SER A 312 12.74 17.50 -20.82
C SER A 312 12.86 19.01 -20.58
N GLU A 313 11.90 19.80 -21.02
CA GLU A 313 11.89 21.26 -20.77
C GLU A 313 11.98 21.59 -19.28
N TYR A 314 11.21 20.88 -18.47
CA TYR A 314 11.19 21.09 -17.00
C TYR A 314 12.50 20.64 -16.35
N LEU A 315 13.14 19.58 -16.85
CA LEU A 315 14.45 19.13 -16.36
C LEU A 315 15.56 20.14 -16.69
N ASP A 316 15.50 20.77 -17.86
CA ASP A 316 16.46 21.84 -18.23
C ASP A 316 16.33 23.04 -17.28
N ARG A 317 15.08 23.45 -17.00
CA ARG A 317 14.82 24.52 -16.02
C ARG A 317 15.26 24.13 -14.61
N LEU A 318 15.01 22.89 -14.20
CA LEU A 318 15.44 22.37 -12.90
C LEU A 318 16.96 22.37 -12.77
N THR A 319 17.67 21.98 -13.83
CA THR A 319 19.15 21.98 -13.88
C THR A 319 19.71 23.40 -13.68
N TYR A 320 19.17 24.36 -14.41
CA TYR A 320 19.54 25.77 -14.25
C TYR A 320 19.29 26.30 -12.81
N LEU A 321 18.15 25.93 -12.22
CA LEU A 321 17.84 26.33 -10.84
C LEU A 321 18.71 25.60 -9.81
N LYS A 322 19.15 24.38 -10.11
CA LYS A 322 20.09 23.64 -9.26
C LYS A 322 21.45 24.33 -9.24
N GLU A 323 21.94 24.80 -10.38
CA GLU A 323 23.18 25.59 -10.42
C GLU A 323 23.08 26.82 -9.53
N LYS A 324 21.97 27.56 -9.58
CA LYS A 324 21.74 28.71 -8.68
C LYS A 324 21.67 28.33 -7.20
N LEU A 325 21.12 27.17 -6.87
CA LEU A 325 21.11 26.65 -5.51
C LEU A 325 22.53 26.37 -5.04
N ASP A 326 23.34 25.73 -5.89
CA ASP A 326 24.74 25.42 -5.58
C ASP A 326 25.55 26.68 -5.36
N GLU A 327 25.45 27.70 -6.24
CA GLU A 327 26.07 29.00 -6.06
C GLU A 327 25.69 29.68 -4.74
N LYS A 328 24.41 29.64 -4.39
CA LYS A 328 23.87 30.18 -3.12
C LYS A 328 24.50 29.48 -1.92
N GLU A 329 24.49 28.12 -1.92
CA GLU A 329 25.06 27.33 -0.83
C GLU A 329 26.57 27.55 -0.67
N GLU A 330 27.31 27.69 -1.79
CA GLU A 330 28.72 28.05 -1.76
C GLU A 330 28.94 29.43 -1.15
N GLU A 331 28.16 30.43 -1.54
CA GLU A 331 28.26 31.80 -0.99
C GLU A 331 27.91 31.82 0.49
N GLU A 332 26.86 31.10 0.91
CA GLU A 332 26.48 30.95 2.32
C GLU A 332 27.60 30.28 3.14
N ALA A 333 28.21 29.21 2.63
CA ALA A 333 29.33 28.55 3.30
C ALA A 333 30.56 29.47 3.44
N ARG A 334 30.90 30.22 2.39
CA ARG A 334 31.99 31.19 2.44
C ARG A 334 31.72 32.36 3.38
N THR A 335 30.48 32.82 3.40
CA THR A 335 30.04 33.89 4.32
C THR A 335 30.11 33.41 5.75
N TYR A 336 29.63 32.21 6.00
CA TYR A 336 29.62 31.61 7.32
C TYR A 336 31.05 31.27 7.81
N LEU A 337 31.97 30.93 6.91
CA LEU A 337 33.40 30.74 7.24
C LEU A 337 33.98 31.98 7.88
N LYS A 338 33.68 33.19 7.36
CA LYS A 338 34.14 34.46 7.95
C LYS A 338 33.55 34.61 9.37
N TYR A 339 32.25 34.37 9.51
CA TYR A 339 31.57 34.47 10.78
C TYR A 339 32.13 33.47 11.83
N ALA A 340 32.37 32.20 11.43
CA ALA A 340 32.93 31.20 12.32
C ALA A 340 34.37 31.51 12.78
N ARG A 341 35.18 32.15 11.92
CA ARG A 341 36.53 32.66 12.27
C ARG A 341 36.49 33.77 13.33
N ASP A 342 35.43 34.60 13.29
CA ASP A 342 35.26 35.70 14.27
C ASP A 342 34.76 35.17 15.62
N LEU A 343 33.78 34.27 15.59
CA LEU A 343 33.16 33.73 16.82
C LEU A 343 34.01 32.74 17.59
N LYS A 344 34.75 31.87 16.89
CA LYS A 344 35.65 30.83 17.46
C LYS A 344 34.97 29.95 18.50
N THR A 345 33.71 29.58 18.26
CA THR A 345 32.90 28.68 19.13
C THR A 345 32.74 27.32 18.49
N TYR A 346 32.55 26.27 19.31
CA TYR A 346 32.30 24.93 18.81
C TYR A 346 31.00 24.86 17.95
N ASP A 347 29.97 25.58 18.35
CA ASP A 347 28.70 25.63 17.61
C ASP A 347 28.90 26.23 16.22
N SER A 348 29.68 27.32 16.10
CA SER A 348 29.98 27.93 14.78
C SER A 348 30.83 27.01 13.88
N TYR A 349 31.72 26.20 14.47
CA TYR A 349 32.44 25.15 13.75
C TYR A 349 31.50 24.05 13.21
N ILE A 350 30.58 23.56 14.03
CA ILE A 350 29.64 22.51 13.62
C ILE A 350 28.73 23.03 12.50
N GLU A 351 28.17 24.23 12.65
CA GLU A 351 27.27 24.80 11.64
C GLU A 351 28.02 25.09 10.32
N LEU A 352 29.26 25.55 10.37
CA LEU A 352 30.10 25.69 9.19
C LEU A 352 30.34 24.34 8.52
N LYS A 353 30.62 23.31 9.31
CA LYS A 353 30.80 21.95 8.79
C LYS A 353 29.55 21.45 8.08
N GLU A 354 28.37 21.62 8.66
CA GLU A 354 27.10 21.24 8.03
C GLU A 354 26.89 21.97 6.69
N LYS A 355 27.18 23.27 6.62
CA LYS A 355 27.11 24.03 5.37
C LYS A 355 28.13 23.55 4.31
N ILE A 356 29.33 23.10 4.70
CA ILE A 356 30.33 22.54 3.77
C ILE A 356 29.91 21.10 3.36
N ASP A 357 29.40 20.31 4.27
CA ASP A 357 29.05 18.90 4.00
C ASP A 357 27.97 18.74 2.94
N ILE A 358 27.06 19.70 2.83
CA ILE A 358 26.00 19.69 1.81
C ILE A 358 26.49 20.12 0.41
N LEU A 359 27.66 20.76 0.25
CA LEU A 359 28.13 21.25 -1.05
C LEU A 359 28.36 20.11 -2.04
N ASP A 360 27.85 20.26 -3.24
CA ASP A 360 28.02 19.30 -4.34
C ASP A 360 29.33 19.57 -5.14
N ASN A 361 29.80 20.82 -5.18
CA ASN A 361 31.06 21.19 -5.85
C ASN A 361 32.27 20.68 -5.06
N VAL A 362 32.89 19.64 -5.61
CA VAL A 362 34.00 18.91 -4.95
C VAL A 362 35.22 19.79 -4.70
N ASP A 363 35.54 20.72 -5.62
CA ASP A 363 36.72 21.55 -5.50
C ASP A 363 36.54 22.64 -4.45
N VAL A 364 35.37 23.31 -4.44
CA VAL A 364 35.01 24.29 -3.41
C VAL A 364 34.91 23.62 -2.04
N LYS A 365 34.29 22.43 -1.99
CA LYS A 365 34.20 21.65 -0.75
C LYS A 365 35.58 21.33 -0.18
N LYS A 366 36.54 20.89 -1.00
CA LYS A 366 37.91 20.62 -0.56
C LYS A 366 38.59 21.87 -0.02
N GLU A 367 38.48 22.99 -0.73
CA GLU A 367 39.03 24.29 -0.29
C GLU A 367 38.48 24.67 1.08
N LEU A 368 37.14 24.57 1.25
CA LEU A 368 36.49 24.96 2.49
C LEU A 368 36.77 23.99 3.65
N LEU A 369 36.99 22.70 3.37
CA LEU A 369 37.39 21.72 4.39
C LEU A 369 38.78 22.02 4.96
N VAL A 370 39.73 22.52 4.14
CA VAL A 370 41.05 22.99 4.64
C VAL A 370 40.84 24.18 5.59
N ASN A 371 40.01 25.14 5.20
CA ASN A 371 39.71 26.31 6.04
C ASN A 371 38.95 25.90 7.32
N LEU A 372 38.10 24.85 7.27
CA LEU A 372 37.40 24.31 8.42
C LEU A 372 38.38 23.75 9.47
N GLU A 373 39.43 23.06 9.07
CA GLU A 373 40.48 22.59 10.00
C GLU A 373 41.20 23.74 10.69
N GLU A 374 41.42 24.89 9.99
CA GLU A 374 41.96 26.10 10.63
C GLU A 374 40.98 26.64 11.69
N VAL A 375 39.68 26.74 11.39
CA VAL A 375 38.65 27.18 12.35
C VAL A 375 38.61 26.24 13.55
N LYS A 376 38.66 24.94 13.30
CA LYS A 376 38.70 23.93 14.38
C LYS A 376 39.89 24.17 15.32
N LYS A 377 41.06 24.44 14.80
CA LYS A 377 42.23 24.77 15.61
C LYS A 377 42.01 26.04 16.44
N MET A 378 41.45 27.11 15.81
CA MET A 378 41.14 28.35 16.51
C MET A 378 40.13 28.16 17.66
N VAL A 379 39.14 27.27 17.48
CA VAL A 379 38.14 26.88 18.50
C VAL A 379 38.84 26.15 19.63
N MET A 380 39.67 25.15 19.33
CA MET A 380 40.39 24.37 20.34
C MET A 380 41.31 25.26 21.18
N ASP A 381 42.05 26.14 20.52
CA ASP A 381 42.97 27.11 21.20
C ASP A 381 42.17 28.11 22.11
N SER A 382 40.91 28.39 21.78
CA SER A 382 40.02 29.26 22.58
C SER A 382 39.32 28.52 23.74
N GLU A 383 39.04 27.22 23.59
CA GLU A 383 38.34 26.40 24.58
C GLU A 383 39.22 25.84 25.67
N ASP A 384 40.53 25.62 25.41
CA ASP A 384 41.48 25.14 26.42
C ASP A 384 41.53 26.02 27.68
N SER A 385 41.07 27.27 27.58
CA SER A 385 40.94 28.18 28.73
C SER A 385 39.58 28.12 29.45
N LEU A 386 38.55 27.55 28.83
CA LEU A 386 37.16 27.48 29.34
C LEU A 386 36.70 26.08 29.74
N GLU A 387 37.27 25.02 29.13
CA GLU A 387 36.84 23.64 29.39
C GLU A 387 37.08 23.12 30.82
N GLU A 388 38.22 23.49 31.43
CA GLU A 388 38.50 23.08 32.81
C GLU A 388 37.41 23.60 33.78
N LYS A 389 36.95 24.82 33.61
CA LYS A 389 35.93 25.43 34.46
C LYS A 389 34.54 24.84 34.20
N ASN A 390 34.16 24.66 32.93
CA ASN A 390 32.85 24.13 32.57
C ASN A 390 32.71 22.64 32.87
N TYR A 391 33.76 21.86 32.73
CA TYR A 391 33.77 20.43 33.09
C TYR A 391 33.55 20.25 34.58
N ILE A 392 34.22 21.06 35.43
CA ILE A 392 34.06 21.05 36.90
C ILE A 392 32.63 21.46 37.27
N ILE A 393 32.08 22.51 36.61
CA ILE A 393 30.69 22.96 36.82
C ILE A 393 29.69 21.88 36.40
N GLY A 394 29.91 21.22 35.26
CA GLY A 394 29.05 20.16 34.74
C GLY A 394 29.01 18.93 35.64
N ILE A 395 30.19 18.50 36.15
CA ILE A 395 30.28 17.40 37.11
C ILE A 395 29.60 17.78 38.44
N THR A 396 29.82 19.01 38.89
CA THR A 396 29.20 19.51 40.12
C THR A 396 27.69 19.54 40.03
N LEU A 397 27.12 20.04 38.90
CA LEU A 397 25.69 20.03 38.61
C LEU A 397 25.12 18.60 38.49
N ALA A 398 25.84 17.70 37.84
CA ALA A 398 25.41 16.30 37.73
C ALA A 398 25.37 15.59 39.11
N ILE A 399 26.36 15.87 39.97
CA ILE A 399 26.36 15.36 41.34
C ILE A 399 25.17 15.94 42.14
N ILE A 400 24.89 17.22 42.00
CA ILE A 400 23.75 17.87 42.67
C ILE A 400 22.42 17.25 42.21
N ILE A 401 22.24 17.01 40.91
CA ILE A 401 21.03 16.38 40.35
C ILE A 401 20.89 14.94 40.87
N ILE A 402 21.99 14.17 40.96
CA ILE A 402 21.97 12.82 41.51
C ILE A 402 21.61 12.86 43.00
N LEU A 403 22.17 13.80 43.77
CA LEU A 403 21.85 13.94 45.20
C LEU A 403 20.37 14.38 45.39
N ILE A 404 19.85 15.27 44.59
CA ILE A 404 18.42 15.65 44.61
C ILE A 404 17.56 14.42 44.24
N GLY A 405 17.96 13.66 43.22
CA GLY A 405 17.26 12.43 42.79
C GLY A 405 17.26 11.37 43.90
N LEU A 406 18.38 11.17 44.55
CA LEU A 406 18.51 10.25 45.74
C LEU A 406 17.68 10.75 46.93
N TYR A 407 17.69 12.06 47.19
CA TYR A 407 16.89 12.66 48.26
C TYR A 407 15.38 12.52 48.01
N THR A 408 14.93 12.80 46.75
CA THR A 408 13.53 12.64 46.39
C THR A 408 13.12 11.16 46.38
N TYR A 409 14.00 10.26 45.90
CA TYR A 409 13.79 8.81 45.99
C TYR A 409 13.59 8.37 47.43
N TYR A 410 14.52 8.78 48.32
CA TYR A 410 14.44 8.39 49.72
C TYR A 410 13.23 8.99 50.45
N LYS A 411 12.85 10.23 50.11
CA LYS A 411 11.76 10.97 50.80
C LYS A 411 10.35 10.63 50.26
N TYR A 412 10.22 10.28 48.97
CA TYR A 412 8.90 10.18 48.34
C TYR A 412 8.62 8.83 47.68
N ILE A 413 9.63 8.02 47.41
CA ILE A 413 9.46 6.73 46.72
C ILE A 413 9.71 5.53 47.65
N CYS A 414 10.56 5.68 48.71
CA CYS A 414 10.56 4.69 49.78
C CYS A 414 9.22 4.77 50.50
N ASP A 415 8.35 3.81 50.26
CA ASP A 415 7.02 3.71 50.86
C ASP A 415 7.10 4.01 52.36
N PRO A 416 6.36 5.00 52.88
CA PRO A 416 6.17 5.13 54.31
C PRO A 416 5.59 3.81 54.80
N LYS A 417 6.14 3.23 55.84
CA LYS A 417 5.52 2.09 56.50
C LYS A 417 4.14 2.54 56.96
N VAL A 418 3.14 2.26 56.13
CA VAL A 418 1.74 2.41 56.50
C VAL A 418 1.43 1.24 57.40
N ASP A 419 1.16 1.52 58.67
CA ASP A 419 0.71 0.54 59.65
C ASP A 419 -0.74 0.15 59.29
N PHE A 420 -0.86 -0.73 58.29
CA PHE A 420 -2.13 -1.22 57.81
C PHE A 420 -2.48 -2.52 58.50
N ASN A 421 -3.30 -2.44 59.51
CA ASN A 421 -3.75 -3.59 60.34
C ASN A 421 -4.89 -4.42 59.70
N TYR A 422 -5.29 -4.14 58.46
CA TYR A 422 -6.43 -4.81 57.82
C TYR A 422 -6.04 -5.45 56.50
N THR A 423 -6.44 -6.70 56.32
CA THR A 423 -6.17 -7.48 55.09
C THR A 423 -6.98 -7.05 53.90
N TYR A 424 -8.04 -6.29 54.09
CA TYR A 424 -8.94 -5.77 53.03
C TYR A 424 -9.49 -4.39 53.41
N TYR A 425 -9.44 -3.44 52.45
CA TYR A 425 -10.15 -2.18 52.53
C TYR A 425 -11.50 -2.37 51.83
N ARG A 426 -12.60 -2.15 52.55
CA ARG A 426 -13.95 -2.46 52.06
C ARG A 426 -14.67 -1.23 51.53
N ASP A 427 -14.24 -0.04 51.89
CA ASP A 427 -14.88 1.21 51.45
C ASP A 427 -14.08 1.82 50.30
N ILE A 428 -14.72 1.92 49.15
CA ILE A 428 -14.20 2.67 48.01
C ILE A 428 -14.66 4.07 48.19
N ASP A 429 -13.72 5.03 48.09
CA ASP A 429 -14.03 6.47 48.10
C ASP A 429 -15.02 6.76 46.97
N ASP A 430 -16.19 7.30 47.31
CA ASP A 430 -17.31 7.55 46.39
C ASP A 430 -16.96 8.54 45.27
N ASP A 431 -15.82 9.24 45.38
CA ASP A 431 -15.35 10.24 44.40
C ASP A 431 -14.69 9.62 43.13
N TYR A 432 -14.41 8.34 43.12
CA TYR A 432 -13.76 7.68 41.96
C TYR A 432 -14.73 6.95 41.07
N ILE A 433 -14.91 7.48 39.84
CA ILE A 433 -15.68 6.74 38.81
C ILE A 433 -14.98 5.44 38.38
N PRO A 434 -15.71 4.39 38.02
CA PRO A 434 -15.15 3.07 37.71
C PRO A 434 -14.08 3.06 36.60
N THR A 435 -14.16 3.96 35.63
CA THR A 435 -13.15 4.10 34.58
C THR A 435 -11.83 4.63 35.13
N THR A 436 -11.86 5.56 36.08
CA THR A 436 -10.67 6.07 36.77
C THR A 436 -9.99 4.97 37.57
N VAL A 437 -10.75 4.18 38.32
CA VAL A 437 -10.23 3.02 39.08
C VAL A 437 -9.60 2.00 38.14
N SER A 438 -10.25 1.68 37.03
CA SER A 438 -9.70 0.76 36.01
C SER A 438 -8.37 1.27 35.41
N TYR A 439 -8.28 2.56 35.14
CA TYR A 439 -7.03 3.15 34.63
C TYR A 439 -5.91 3.15 35.66
N LEU A 440 -6.21 3.47 36.91
CA LEU A 440 -5.22 3.44 38.01
C LEU A 440 -4.67 2.03 38.24
N MET A 441 -5.56 1.02 38.23
CA MET A 441 -5.19 -0.37 38.48
C MET A 441 -4.47 -1.03 37.32
N TYR A 442 -4.91 -0.80 36.09
CA TYR A 442 -4.50 -1.58 34.90
C TYR A 442 -3.85 -0.74 33.80
N LYS A 443 -3.71 0.58 34.00
CA LYS A 443 -3.23 1.56 32.98
C LYS A 443 -4.02 1.52 31.66
N LYS A 444 -5.24 0.97 31.69
CA LYS A 444 -6.16 0.92 30.55
C LYS A 444 -7.62 0.89 31.04
N ILE A 445 -8.51 1.43 30.24
CA ILE A 445 -9.95 1.35 30.46
C ILE A 445 -10.47 0.14 29.66
N ASN A 446 -11.11 -0.79 30.34
CA ASN A 446 -11.70 -1.98 29.73
C ASN A 446 -13.23 -1.86 29.61
N ASN A 447 -13.85 -2.71 28.80
CA ASN A 447 -15.29 -2.69 28.58
C ASN A 447 -16.11 -2.88 29.86
N LYS A 448 -15.56 -3.59 30.87
CA LYS A 448 -16.25 -3.77 32.18
C LYS A 448 -16.30 -2.46 32.96
N ALA A 449 -15.21 -1.68 32.92
CA ALA A 449 -15.17 -0.37 33.57
C ALA A 449 -16.11 0.65 32.91
N ILE A 450 -16.21 0.63 31.56
CA ILE A 450 -17.16 1.45 30.82
C ILE A 450 -18.60 1.07 31.20
N SER A 451 -18.90 -0.22 31.23
CA SER A 451 -20.24 -0.71 31.63
C SER A 451 -20.57 -0.33 33.07
N ALA A 452 -19.59 -0.43 34.00
CA ALA A 452 -19.75 -0.04 35.39
C ALA A 452 -20.02 1.47 35.53
N SER A 453 -19.29 2.33 34.78
CA SER A 453 -19.55 3.76 34.76
C SER A 453 -20.93 4.11 34.18
N MET A 454 -21.39 3.39 33.18
CA MET A 454 -22.75 3.55 32.66
C MET A 454 -23.82 3.18 33.70
N LEU A 455 -23.62 2.09 34.43
CA LEU A 455 -24.51 1.68 35.51
C LEU A 455 -24.52 2.72 36.65
N ASP A 456 -23.36 3.33 36.93
CA ASP A 456 -23.25 4.38 37.94
C ASP A 456 -24.00 5.66 37.53
N LEU A 457 -23.91 6.06 36.26
CA LEU A 457 -24.69 7.15 35.71
C LEU A 457 -26.20 6.87 35.77
N ILE A 458 -26.63 5.61 35.61
CA ILE A 458 -28.04 5.20 35.80
C ILE A 458 -28.40 5.26 37.28
N ARG A 459 -27.55 4.80 38.18
CA ARG A 459 -27.75 4.87 39.63
C ARG A 459 -27.89 6.32 40.11
N LEU A 460 -27.07 7.21 39.59
CA LEU A 460 -27.10 8.64 39.87
C LEU A 460 -28.27 9.38 39.20
N LYS A 461 -29.09 8.68 38.43
CA LYS A 461 -30.23 9.20 37.66
C LYS A 461 -29.86 10.25 36.61
N ILE A 462 -28.60 10.31 36.20
CA ILE A 462 -28.11 11.19 35.11
C ILE A 462 -28.61 10.69 33.77
N ILE A 463 -28.67 9.37 33.62
CA ILE A 463 -29.25 8.72 32.45
C ILE A 463 -30.31 7.69 32.86
N THR A 464 -31.30 7.50 32.01
CA THR A 464 -32.28 6.39 32.11
C THR A 464 -32.03 5.37 31.02
N ALA A 465 -32.23 4.08 31.37
CA ALA A 465 -32.08 2.98 30.43
C ALA A 465 -33.44 2.27 30.27
N GLU A 466 -33.98 2.34 29.06
CA GLU A 466 -35.22 1.64 28.70
C GLU A 466 -34.89 0.47 27.78
N LYS A 467 -35.44 -0.70 28.09
CA LYS A 467 -35.20 -1.93 27.34
C LYS A 467 -36.08 -1.98 26.09
N ILE A 468 -35.46 -1.87 24.91
CA ILE A 468 -36.16 -1.95 23.62
C ILE A 468 -36.31 -3.42 23.15
N SER A 469 -35.31 -4.26 23.37
CA SER A 469 -35.29 -5.66 22.95
C SER A 469 -34.44 -6.52 23.88
N LYS A 470 -34.32 -7.84 23.59
CA LYS A 470 -33.59 -8.77 24.44
C LYS A 470 -32.15 -8.34 24.78
N ASN A 471 -31.47 -7.63 23.86
CA ASN A 471 -30.06 -7.19 24.02
C ASN A 471 -29.85 -5.68 23.77
N ASN A 472 -30.91 -4.89 23.55
CA ASN A 472 -30.76 -3.45 23.23
C ASN A 472 -31.49 -2.60 24.26
N TYR A 473 -30.83 -1.54 24.69
CA TYR A 473 -31.35 -0.53 25.63
C TYR A 473 -31.23 0.85 24.98
N LEU A 474 -32.25 1.67 25.14
CA LEU A 474 -32.20 3.10 24.84
C LEU A 474 -31.70 3.83 26.09
N LEU A 475 -30.67 4.60 25.94
CA LEU A 475 -30.14 5.46 27.00
C LEU A 475 -30.57 6.90 26.72
N THR A 476 -31.24 7.52 27.65
CA THR A 476 -31.71 8.90 27.55
C THR A 476 -31.09 9.73 28.66
N LEU A 477 -30.54 10.89 28.33
CA LEU A 477 -30.00 11.84 29.30
C LEU A 477 -31.16 12.53 30.00
N ASN A 478 -31.15 12.61 31.33
CA ASN A 478 -32.14 13.33 32.08
C ASN A 478 -31.74 14.81 32.14
N ASN A 479 -32.57 15.68 31.58
CA ASN A 479 -32.28 17.14 31.50
C ASN A 479 -32.38 17.88 32.83
N ASP A 480 -32.76 17.21 33.93
CA ASP A 480 -32.97 17.80 35.25
C ASP A 480 -31.93 17.32 36.28
N ALA A 481 -30.74 16.81 35.85
CA ALA A 481 -29.69 16.32 36.73
C ALA A 481 -28.50 17.29 36.78
#